data_3575bda17ab21f97a5dad588db079233
#
_entry.id   3575bda17ab21f97a5dad588db079233
#
_cell.length_a   1.000
_cell.length_b   1.000
_cell.length_c   1.000
_cell.angle_alpha   90.00
_cell.angle_beta   90.00
_cell.angle_gamma   90.00
#
_symmetry.space_group_name_H-M   'P 1'
#
loop_
_entity.id
_entity.type
_entity.pdbx_description
1 polymer ?
#
loop_
_entity_poly.entity_id
_entity_poly.type
_entity_poly.pdbx_seq_one_letter_code
_entity_poly.pdbx_strand_id
1 'polypeptide(L)'
;FRPPLVLFFFSNLMFETMSVSRYNGDTPRGLEVFAMKKNAMNPHRLAVLAMMTAVVFAVNFPRIIIPLPTGETSFTLANIACVLSGMLLGPLGGLASGLGSALYDLTNPIFAPECWLTFLTKGAMGLAAGLVFRTPEQRETASYRRCLASSLVGCLTYYLLYFSKSLFYDNMLVGGLPFAAAALLLPLKIPASLFNAAAAIAAAPPLCLAIRAALRRAHLRLE
;
A
#
# COMPACT_ATOMS: atom_id res chain seq x y z
N PHE A 1 15.26 26.36 -1.22
CA PHE A 1 14.22 25.32 -1.03
C PHE A 1 13.98 24.67 -2.38
N ARG A 2 14.63 23.55 -2.66
CA ARG A 2 14.34 22.77 -3.87
C ARG A 2 13.21 21.80 -3.51
N PRO A 3 12.11 21.75 -4.28
CA PRO A 3 11.06 20.77 -4.03
C PRO A 3 11.65 19.36 -4.17
N PRO A 4 11.24 18.40 -3.35
CA PRO A 4 11.76 17.05 -3.39
C PRO A 4 11.49 16.40 -4.75
N LEU A 5 12.48 15.69 -5.27
CA LEU A 5 12.49 15.00 -6.58
C LEU A 5 11.23 14.16 -6.84
N VAL A 6 10.58 13.72 -5.80
CA VAL A 6 9.35 12.92 -5.80
C VAL A 6 8.16 13.69 -6.40
N LEU A 7 8.04 15.00 -6.13
CA LEU A 7 6.99 15.85 -6.72
C LEU A 7 7.17 16.01 -8.23
N PHE A 8 8.43 16.05 -8.70
CA PHE A 8 8.77 16.15 -10.13
C PHE A 8 8.44 14.83 -10.86
N PHE A 9 8.68 13.69 -10.22
CA PHE A 9 8.36 12.37 -10.77
C PHE A 9 6.84 12.14 -10.86
N PHE A 10 6.08 12.58 -9.83
CA PHE A 10 4.61 12.51 -9.83
C PHE A 10 3.98 13.46 -10.86
N SER A 11 4.53 14.67 -11.00
CA SER A 11 4.06 15.64 -12.00
C SER A 11 4.25 15.11 -13.43
N ASN A 12 5.42 14.51 -13.74
CA ASN A 12 5.66 13.93 -15.05
C ASN A 12 4.80 12.70 -15.34
N LEU A 13 4.61 11.81 -14.36
CA LEU A 13 3.76 10.63 -14.53
C LEU A 13 2.29 11.02 -14.74
N MET A 14 1.83 12.07 -14.06
CA MET A 14 0.47 12.60 -14.22
C MET A 14 0.29 13.37 -15.55
N PHE A 15 1.33 14.06 -16.03
CA PHE A 15 1.29 14.80 -17.29
C PHE A 15 1.33 13.87 -18.52
N GLU A 16 2.10 12.78 -18.46
CA GLU A 16 2.13 11.78 -19.55
C GLU A 16 0.78 11.05 -19.71
N THR A 17 0.06 10.83 -18.60
CA THR A 17 -1.28 10.21 -18.66
C THR A 17 -2.37 11.16 -19.20
N MET A 18 -2.19 12.47 -19.12
CA MET A 18 -3.16 13.47 -19.62
C MET A 18 -2.90 13.94 -21.06
N SER A 19 -1.70 13.78 -21.58
CA SER A 19 -1.30 14.34 -22.90
C SER A 19 -1.72 13.53 -24.12
N VAL A 20 -2.34 12.34 -23.97
CA VAL A 20 -2.65 11.43 -25.11
C VAL A 20 -4.13 11.45 -25.52
N SER A 21 -4.90 12.47 -25.15
CA SER A 21 -6.36 12.53 -25.46
C SER A 21 -6.73 13.29 -26.75
N ARG A 22 -5.80 13.57 -27.65
CA ARG A 22 -6.19 14.24 -28.92
C ARG A 22 -5.37 13.75 -30.11
N TYR A 23 -5.76 12.62 -30.67
CA TYR A 23 -5.43 12.31 -32.08
C TYR A 23 -6.60 11.64 -32.78
N ASN A 24 -7.18 12.38 -33.74
CA ASN A 24 -8.22 11.93 -34.66
C ASN A 24 -7.57 11.21 -35.87
N GLY A 25 -8.15 10.11 -36.26
CA GLY A 25 -8.34 9.57 -37.58
C GLY A 25 -7.17 9.54 -38.57
N ASP A 26 -6.98 8.37 -39.17
CA ASP A 26 -6.17 8.02 -40.34
C ASP A 26 -4.74 7.57 -40.05
N THR A 27 -4.56 6.31 -39.71
CA THR A 27 -3.27 5.61 -39.81
C THR A 27 -3.36 4.43 -40.79
N PRO A 28 -2.37 4.30 -41.72
CA PRO A 28 -2.33 3.22 -42.70
C PRO A 28 -2.07 1.86 -42.02
N ARG A 29 -2.75 0.83 -42.53
CA ARG A 29 -2.62 -0.57 -42.13
C ARG A 29 -1.17 -1.06 -42.25
N GLY A 30 -0.41 -0.99 -41.20
CA GLY A 30 0.97 -1.46 -41.19
C GLY A 30 1.73 -1.30 -39.87
N LEU A 31 1.18 -0.61 -38.89
CA LEU A 31 1.83 -0.33 -37.60
C LEU A 31 1.06 -0.87 -36.38
N GLU A 32 0.32 -1.95 -36.54
CA GLU A 32 -0.45 -2.56 -35.44
C GLU A 32 0.37 -3.38 -34.44
N VAL A 33 1.69 -3.39 -34.52
CA VAL A 33 2.52 -4.30 -33.70
C VAL A 33 2.86 -3.71 -32.33
N PHE A 34 2.59 -2.43 -32.07
CA PHE A 34 2.83 -1.79 -30.77
C PHE A 34 1.68 -0.92 -30.24
N ALA A 35 0.45 -1.19 -30.66
CA ALA A 35 -0.68 -0.69 -29.89
C ALA A 35 -0.76 -1.49 -28.58
N MET A 36 -0.03 -1.04 -27.57
CA MET A 36 -0.32 -1.39 -26.19
C MET A 36 -1.80 -1.15 -25.98
N LYS A 37 -2.56 -2.25 -25.84
CA LYS A 37 -4.00 -2.26 -25.59
C LYS A 37 -4.24 -1.28 -24.45
N LYS A 38 -4.79 -0.11 -24.76
CA LYS A 38 -5.03 0.99 -23.85
C LYS A 38 -6.08 0.54 -22.83
N ASN A 39 -5.63 -0.20 -21.82
CA ASN A 39 -6.42 -0.47 -20.62
C ASN A 39 -6.50 0.84 -19.82
N ALA A 40 -7.19 1.83 -20.38
CA ALA A 40 -7.59 2.99 -19.62
C ALA A 40 -8.36 2.47 -18.40
N MET A 41 -7.84 2.73 -17.20
CA MET A 41 -8.53 2.36 -15.97
C MET A 41 -9.92 2.99 -16.03
N ASN A 42 -10.95 2.17 -15.88
CA ASN A 42 -12.32 2.63 -15.86
C ASN A 42 -12.43 3.76 -14.79
N PRO A 43 -13.07 4.93 -15.09
CA PRO A 43 -13.22 6.03 -14.13
C PRO A 43 -13.74 5.59 -12.77
N HIS A 44 -14.63 4.60 -12.75
CA HIS A 44 -15.14 3.99 -11.52
C HIS A 44 -14.02 3.33 -10.69
N ARG A 45 -13.14 2.56 -11.31
CA ARG A 45 -12.00 1.92 -10.62
C ARG A 45 -11.02 2.96 -10.07
N LEU A 46 -10.81 4.04 -10.81
CA LEU A 46 -9.95 5.14 -10.37
C LEU A 46 -10.55 5.85 -9.14
N ALA A 47 -11.86 6.10 -9.15
CA ALA A 47 -12.57 6.70 -8.02
C ALA A 47 -12.49 5.81 -6.76
N VAL A 48 -12.70 4.50 -6.91
CA VAL A 48 -12.60 3.54 -5.80
C VAL A 48 -11.16 3.46 -5.27
N LEU A 49 -10.15 3.49 -6.15
CA LEU A 49 -8.74 3.53 -5.77
C LEU A 49 -8.42 4.79 -4.96
N ALA A 50 -8.87 5.96 -5.44
CA ALA A 50 -8.68 7.24 -4.76
C ALA A 50 -9.36 7.26 -3.38
N MET A 51 -10.58 6.75 -3.29
CA MET A 51 -11.32 6.64 -2.02
C MET A 51 -10.58 5.73 -1.03
N MET A 52 -10.10 4.57 -1.47
CA MET A 52 -9.32 3.67 -0.60
C MET A 52 -7.98 4.28 -0.19
N THR A 53 -7.33 5.05 -1.07
CA THR A 53 -6.12 5.81 -0.74
C THR A 53 -6.40 6.82 0.37
N ALA A 54 -7.51 7.56 0.28
CA ALA A 54 -7.94 8.50 1.32
C ALA A 54 -8.24 7.80 2.66
N VAL A 55 -8.88 6.63 2.62
CA VAL A 55 -9.12 5.82 3.83
C VAL A 55 -7.81 5.37 4.46
N VAL A 56 -6.85 4.84 3.68
CA VAL A 56 -5.54 4.46 4.19
C VAL A 56 -4.80 5.65 4.79
N PHE A 57 -4.84 6.81 4.12
CA PHE A 57 -4.27 8.05 4.63
C PHE A 57 -4.88 8.42 5.99
N ALA A 58 -6.22 8.46 6.10
CA ALA A 58 -6.92 8.83 7.32
C ALA A 58 -6.63 7.88 8.49
N VAL A 59 -6.59 6.57 8.25
CA VAL A 59 -6.32 5.55 9.29
C VAL A 59 -4.86 5.58 9.79
N ASN A 60 -3.95 6.29 9.11
CA ASN A 60 -2.60 6.50 9.62
C ASN A 60 -2.50 7.55 10.74
N PHE A 61 -3.50 8.44 10.92
CA PHE A 61 -3.45 9.47 11.96
C PHE A 61 -3.46 8.92 13.40
N PRO A 62 -4.31 7.95 13.78
CA PRO A 62 -4.25 7.35 15.11
C PRO A 62 -3.03 6.44 15.25
N ARG A 63 -1.86 7.04 15.51
CA ARG A 63 -0.57 6.38 15.66
C ARG A 63 0.06 6.77 16.99
N ILE A 64 0.49 5.77 17.78
CA ILE A 64 1.27 5.98 18.99
C ILE A 64 2.74 5.71 18.64
N ILE A 65 3.54 6.75 18.61
CA ILE A 65 4.96 6.68 18.27
C ILE A 65 5.76 6.34 19.52
N ILE A 66 6.66 5.37 19.41
CA ILE A 66 7.60 4.97 20.46
C ILE A 66 9.01 5.27 19.96
N PRO A 67 9.71 6.24 20.56
CA PRO A 67 11.09 6.54 20.21
C PRO A 67 12.01 5.40 20.60
N LEU A 68 12.96 5.06 19.74
CA LEU A 68 14.02 4.07 19.95
C LEU A 68 15.38 4.72 19.73
N PRO A 69 16.48 4.11 20.21
CA PRO A 69 17.82 4.69 20.08
C PRO A 69 18.26 4.98 18.63
N THR A 70 17.76 4.21 17.67
CA THR A 70 18.05 4.36 16.24
C THR A 70 16.75 4.39 15.42
N GLY A 71 15.95 5.44 15.62
CA GLY A 71 14.69 5.62 14.90
C GLY A 71 13.46 5.41 15.78
N GLU A 72 12.35 5.07 15.17
CA GLU A 72 11.05 5.01 15.83
C GLU A 72 10.30 3.73 15.45
N THR A 73 9.45 3.27 16.35
CA THR A 73 8.41 2.28 16.04
C THR A 73 7.05 2.82 16.45
N SER A 74 5.97 2.23 15.97
CA SER A 74 4.65 2.74 16.31
C SER A 74 3.59 1.65 16.39
N PHE A 75 2.66 1.84 17.30
CA PHE A 75 1.37 1.14 17.27
C PHE A 75 0.45 1.88 16.31
N THR A 76 -0.07 1.17 15.30
CA THR A 76 -0.91 1.77 14.26
C THR A 76 -1.96 0.78 13.76
N LEU A 77 -3.13 1.29 13.45
CA LEU A 77 -4.20 0.52 12.79
C LEU A 77 -4.11 0.57 11.25
N ALA A 78 -3.15 1.31 10.71
CA ALA A 78 -2.98 1.47 9.27
C ALA A 78 -2.79 0.14 8.51
N ASN A 79 -2.17 -0.86 9.14
CA ASN A 79 -1.99 -2.19 8.54
C ASN A 79 -3.32 -2.87 8.21
N ILE A 80 -4.37 -2.62 9.01
CA ILE A 80 -5.73 -3.12 8.74
C ILE A 80 -6.23 -2.56 7.41
N ALA A 81 -6.12 -1.23 7.23
CA ALA A 81 -6.57 -0.56 6.01
C ALA A 81 -5.73 -0.97 4.78
N CYS A 82 -4.40 -1.16 4.94
CA CYS A 82 -3.52 -1.62 3.87
C CYS A 82 -3.88 -3.02 3.37
N VAL A 83 -4.08 -3.97 4.29
CA VAL A 83 -4.50 -5.34 3.92
C VAL A 83 -5.90 -5.33 3.32
N LEU A 84 -6.82 -4.55 3.92
CA LEU A 84 -8.19 -4.42 3.45
C LEU A 84 -8.27 -3.88 2.02
N SER A 85 -7.44 -2.88 1.67
CA SER A 85 -7.36 -2.37 0.31
C SER A 85 -6.95 -3.46 -0.69
N GLY A 86 -5.97 -4.29 -0.32
CA GLY A 86 -5.56 -5.46 -1.11
C GLY A 86 -6.69 -6.47 -1.29
N MET A 87 -7.42 -6.79 -0.21
CA MET A 87 -8.55 -7.71 -0.27
C MET A 87 -9.69 -7.18 -1.16
N LEU A 88 -10.00 -5.90 -1.11
CA LEU A 88 -11.13 -5.31 -1.84
C LEU A 88 -10.80 -5.03 -3.31
N LEU A 89 -9.64 -4.44 -3.58
CA LEU A 89 -9.21 -4.00 -4.91
C LEU A 89 -8.30 -5.02 -5.62
N GLY A 90 -7.91 -6.11 -4.93
CA GLY A 90 -6.91 -7.04 -5.45
C GLY A 90 -5.53 -6.38 -5.56
N PRO A 91 -4.71 -6.72 -6.57
CA PRO A 91 -3.35 -6.19 -6.71
C PRO A 91 -3.28 -4.65 -6.77
N LEU A 92 -4.32 -3.97 -7.28
CA LEU A 92 -4.40 -2.50 -7.30
C LEU A 92 -4.48 -1.89 -5.89
N GLY A 93 -4.94 -2.66 -4.90
CA GLY A 93 -4.93 -2.24 -3.49
C GLY A 93 -3.54 -1.94 -2.95
N GLY A 94 -2.48 -2.49 -3.57
CA GLY A 94 -1.10 -2.13 -3.26
C GLY A 94 -0.81 -0.65 -3.55
N LEU A 95 -1.33 -0.10 -4.65
CA LEU A 95 -1.18 1.33 -4.94
C LEU A 95 -1.91 2.19 -3.90
N ALA A 96 -3.14 1.84 -3.52
CA ALA A 96 -3.88 2.56 -2.48
C ALA A 96 -3.14 2.54 -1.14
N SER A 97 -2.61 1.39 -0.73
CA SER A 97 -1.84 1.22 0.51
C SER A 97 -0.57 2.06 0.51
N GLY A 98 0.21 1.95 -0.57
CA GLY A 98 1.48 2.67 -0.72
C GLY A 98 1.28 4.18 -0.76
N LEU A 99 0.38 4.66 -1.65
CA LEU A 99 0.10 6.09 -1.81
C LEU A 99 -0.48 6.70 -0.52
N GLY A 100 -1.49 6.07 0.08
CA GLY A 100 -2.13 6.60 1.28
C GLY A 100 -1.15 6.71 2.46
N SER A 101 -0.29 5.70 2.66
CA SER A 101 0.71 5.72 3.72
C SER A 101 1.85 6.70 3.44
N ALA A 102 2.34 6.77 2.20
CA ALA A 102 3.39 7.73 1.83
C ALA A 102 2.92 9.18 1.93
N LEU A 103 1.68 9.47 1.51
CA LEU A 103 1.09 10.80 1.67
C LEU A 103 1.00 11.21 3.14
N TYR A 104 0.65 10.27 4.04
CA TYR A 104 0.66 10.54 5.47
C TYR A 104 2.07 10.87 5.97
N ASP A 105 3.08 10.08 5.57
CA ASP A 105 4.46 10.33 6.01
C ASP A 105 4.98 11.69 5.49
N LEU A 106 4.54 12.15 4.33
CA LEU A 106 4.86 13.49 3.83
C LEU A 106 4.29 14.63 4.70
N THR A 107 3.21 14.38 5.45
CA THR A 107 2.65 15.38 6.39
C THR A 107 3.45 15.49 7.68
N ASN A 108 4.33 14.51 7.97
CA ASN A 108 5.13 14.50 9.18
C ASN A 108 6.62 14.70 8.83
N PRO A 109 7.27 15.79 9.31
CA PRO A 109 8.67 16.07 8.98
C PRO A 109 9.65 14.95 9.34
N ILE A 110 9.34 14.15 10.37
CA ILE A 110 10.18 13.04 10.83
C ILE A 110 10.20 11.92 9.80
N PHE A 111 9.04 11.59 9.21
CA PHE A 111 8.88 10.47 8.27
C PHE A 111 9.00 10.88 6.80
N ALA A 112 8.90 12.18 6.50
CA ALA A 112 8.93 12.68 5.13
C ALA A 112 10.14 12.22 4.29
N PRO A 113 11.39 12.16 4.82
CA PRO A 113 12.54 11.65 4.06
C PRO A 113 12.41 10.17 3.65
N GLU A 114 11.62 9.40 4.39
CA GLU A 114 11.46 7.95 4.21
C GLU A 114 10.14 7.57 3.53
N CYS A 115 9.34 8.53 3.08
CA CYS A 115 8.02 8.31 2.49
C CYS A 115 8.05 7.32 1.29
N TRP A 116 9.13 7.32 0.51
CA TRP A 116 9.32 6.39 -0.61
C TRP A 116 9.52 4.94 -0.14
N LEU A 117 10.22 4.72 0.99
CA LEU A 117 10.35 3.38 1.60
C LEU A 117 9.00 2.90 2.15
N THR A 118 8.23 3.80 2.75
CA THR A 118 6.87 3.51 3.22
C THR A 118 5.96 3.17 2.03
N PHE A 119 6.06 3.91 0.92
CA PHE A 119 5.35 3.56 -0.31
C PHE A 119 5.64 2.13 -0.75
N LEU A 120 6.91 1.74 -0.80
CA LEU A 120 7.32 0.40 -1.23
C LEU A 120 6.86 -0.69 -0.25
N THR A 121 7.09 -0.51 1.05
CA THR A 121 6.78 -1.53 2.05
C THR A 121 5.28 -1.73 2.25
N LYS A 122 4.51 -0.64 2.35
CA LYS A 122 3.03 -0.68 2.47
C LYS A 122 2.37 -1.05 1.16
N GLY A 123 2.93 -0.59 0.03
CA GLY A 123 2.49 -0.99 -1.30
C GLY A 123 2.65 -2.48 -1.53
N ALA A 124 3.81 -3.04 -1.17
CA ALA A 124 4.06 -4.48 -1.24
C ALA A 124 3.12 -5.28 -0.33
N MET A 125 2.80 -4.77 0.87
CA MET A 125 1.82 -5.37 1.76
C MET A 125 0.44 -5.51 1.11
N GLY A 126 -0.08 -4.40 0.57
CA GLY A 126 -1.39 -4.39 -0.09
C GLY A 126 -1.39 -5.22 -1.37
N LEU A 127 -0.30 -5.18 -2.15
CA LEU A 127 -0.11 -5.99 -3.34
C LEU A 127 -0.12 -7.49 -3.00
N ALA A 128 0.67 -7.92 -2.03
CA ALA A 128 0.76 -9.32 -1.62
C ALA A 128 -0.57 -9.83 -1.07
N ALA A 129 -1.26 -9.04 -0.24
CA ALA A 129 -2.61 -9.35 0.20
C ALA A 129 -3.59 -9.46 -0.98
N GLY A 130 -3.48 -8.56 -1.95
CA GLY A 130 -4.31 -8.53 -3.15
C GLY A 130 -4.06 -9.67 -4.12
N LEU A 131 -2.85 -10.23 -4.16
CA LEU A 131 -2.52 -11.38 -5.02
C LEU A 131 -3.27 -12.66 -4.61
N VAL A 132 -3.74 -12.76 -3.37
CA VAL A 132 -4.62 -13.85 -2.92
C VAL A 132 -6.01 -13.76 -3.58
N PHE A 133 -6.38 -12.56 -4.03
CA PHE A 133 -7.65 -12.23 -4.69
C PHE A 133 -7.42 -11.71 -6.12
N ARG A 134 -6.78 -12.51 -6.97
CA ARG A 134 -6.41 -12.09 -8.35
C ARG A 134 -7.61 -11.83 -9.24
N THR A 135 -8.66 -12.65 -9.13
CA THR A 135 -9.82 -12.56 -10.01
C THR A 135 -11.01 -11.91 -9.32
N PRO A 136 -11.89 -11.20 -10.06
CA PRO A 136 -13.13 -10.63 -9.54
C PRO A 136 -14.00 -11.66 -8.82
N GLU A 137 -14.18 -12.84 -9.41
CA GLU A 137 -14.95 -13.94 -8.82
C GLU A 137 -14.42 -14.37 -7.44
N GLN A 138 -13.08 -14.41 -7.28
CA GLN A 138 -12.45 -14.74 -6.01
C GLN A 138 -12.72 -13.66 -4.94
N ARG A 139 -12.89 -12.41 -5.36
CA ARG A 139 -13.25 -11.30 -4.48
C ARG A 139 -14.72 -11.35 -4.09
N GLU A 140 -15.60 -11.67 -5.02
CA GLU A 140 -17.05 -11.78 -4.75
C GLU A 140 -17.38 -12.98 -3.85
N THR A 141 -16.73 -14.13 -4.05
CA THR A 141 -16.93 -15.37 -3.27
C THR A 141 -15.96 -15.54 -2.11
N ALA A 142 -15.44 -14.46 -1.55
CA ALA A 142 -14.44 -14.52 -0.50
C ALA A 142 -14.93 -15.27 0.72
N SER A 143 -14.24 -16.35 1.07
CA SER A 143 -14.40 -17.03 2.34
C SER A 143 -13.54 -16.41 3.44
N TYR A 144 -13.92 -16.57 4.70
CA TYR A 144 -13.14 -16.11 5.85
C TYR A 144 -11.69 -16.64 5.82
N ARG A 145 -11.50 -17.93 5.48
CA ARG A 145 -10.17 -18.55 5.37
C ARG A 145 -9.29 -17.86 4.34
N ARG A 146 -9.85 -17.45 3.18
CA ARG A 146 -9.12 -16.72 2.15
C ARG A 146 -8.76 -15.30 2.59
N CYS A 147 -9.66 -14.62 3.29
CA CYS A 147 -9.36 -13.32 3.88
C CYS A 147 -8.25 -13.42 4.93
N LEU A 148 -8.30 -14.46 5.77
CA LEU A 148 -7.25 -14.73 6.76
C LEU A 148 -5.89 -15.00 6.09
N ALA A 149 -5.85 -15.85 5.06
CA ALA A 149 -4.64 -16.11 4.29
C ALA A 149 -4.08 -14.83 3.66
N SER A 150 -4.94 -13.98 3.11
CA SER A 150 -4.55 -12.67 2.55
C SER A 150 -3.92 -11.76 3.61
N SER A 151 -4.50 -11.69 4.82
CA SER A 151 -3.93 -10.92 5.93
C SER A 151 -2.54 -11.45 6.32
N LEU A 152 -2.41 -12.77 6.45
CA LEU A 152 -1.14 -13.41 6.81
C LEU A 152 -0.06 -13.13 5.77
N VAL A 153 -0.36 -13.33 4.47
CA VAL A 153 0.60 -13.09 3.39
C VAL A 153 0.98 -11.61 3.33
N GLY A 154 0.02 -10.69 3.43
CA GLY A 154 0.29 -9.25 3.44
C GLY A 154 1.15 -8.83 4.62
N CYS A 155 0.82 -9.27 5.84
CA CYS A 155 1.60 -8.95 7.04
C CYS A 155 3.01 -9.54 6.96
N LEU A 156 3.16 -10.80 6.54
CA LEU A 156 4.48 -11.43 6.41
C LEU A 156 5.36 -10.66 5.44
N THR A 157 4.84 -10.32 4.25
CA THR A 157 5.56 -9.50 3.26
C THR A 157 5.98 -8.15 3.84
N TYR A 158 5.08 -7.47 4.54
CA TYR A 158 5.37 -6.19 5.16
C TYR A 158 6.50 -6.30 6.19
N TYR A 159 6.44 -7.28 7.10
CA TYR A 159 7.44 -7.40 8.16
C TYR A 159 8.80 -7.84 7.65
N LEU A 160 8.87 -8.68 6.63
CA LEU A 160 10.13 -8.99 5.97
C LEU A 160 10.80 -7.72 5.42
N LEU A 161 10.04 -6.88 4.72
CA LEU A 161 10.55 -5.61 4.19
C LEU A 161 10.83 -4.58 5.29
N TYR A 162 9.99 -4.49 6.32
CA TYR A 162 10.15 -3.57 7.43
C TYR A 162 11.41 -3.87 8.26
N PHE A 163 11.66 -5.14 8.61
CA PHE A 163 12.86 -5.52 9.33
C PHE A 163 14.11 -5.40 8.47
N SER A 164 14.03 -5.70 7.17
CA SER A 164 15.12 -5.43 6.22
C SER A 164 15.44 -3.94 6.14
N LYS A 165 14.41 -3.08 5.98
CA LYS A 165 14.57 -1.63 6.02
C LYS A 165 15.21 -1.18 7.32
N SER A 166 14.72 -1.68 8.46
CA SER A 166 15.21 -1.29 9.77
C SER A 166 16.67 -1.70 10.00
N LEU A 167 17.07 -2.87 9.52
CA LEU A 167 18.45 -3.35 9.64
C LEU A 167 19.40 -2.52 8.76
N PHE A 168 19.10 -2.44 7.45
CA PHE A 168 20.04 -1.88 6.49
C PHE A 168 19.94 -0.36 6.40
N TYR A 169 18.74 0.20 6.37
CA TYR A 169 18.55 1.63 6.19
C TYR A 169 18.64 2.38 7.53
N ASP A 170 17.75 2.06 8.50
CA ASP A 170 17.67 2.82 9.75
C ASP A 170 18.93 2.66 10.59
N ASN A 171 19.39 1.42 10.84
CA ASN A 171 20.47 1.15 11.79
C ASN A 171 21.86 1.25 11.15
N MET A 172 22.08 0.68 9.95
CA MET A 172 23.41 0.67 9.34
C MET A 172 23.70 1.96 8.55
N LEU A 173 22.77 2.38 7.67
CA LEU A 173 23.03 3.53 6.78
C LEU A 173 22.86 4.87 7.54
N VAL A 174 21.75 5.04 8.23
CA VAL A 174 21.44 6.28 8.95
C VAL A 174 22.12 6.31 10.33
N GLY A 175 22.03 5.21 11.07
CA GLY A 175 22.62 5.09 12.41
C GLY A 175 24.13 4.83 12.42
N GLY A 176 24.76 4.48 11.28
CA GLY A 176 26.20 4.22 11.18
C GLY A 176 26.67 3.01 12.00
N LEU A 177 25.77 2.11 12.40
CA LEU A 177 26.08 0.98 13.27
C LEU A 177 26.68 -0.20 12.48
N PRO A 178 27.64 -0.94 13.05
CA PRO A 178 28.08 -2.20 12.49
C PRO A 178 26.94 -3.23 12.53
N PHE A 179 26.95 -4.20 11.61
CA PHE A 179 25.88 -5.20 11.44
C PHE A 179 25.46 -5.89 12.75
N ALA A 180 26.44 -6.29 13.58
CA ALA A 180 26.16 -6.96 14.86
C ALA A 180 25.34 -6.07 15.82
N ALA A 181 25.71 -4.79 15.96
CA ALA A 181 24.98 -3.83 16.79
C ALA A 181 23.61 -3.51 16.20
N ALA A 182 23.52 -3.34 14.88
CA ALA A 182 22.26 -3.10 14.18
C ALA A 182 21.27 -4.25 14.39
N ALA A 183 21.74 -5.50 14.35
CA ALA A 183 20.89 -6.68 14.56
C ALA A 183 20.36 -6.79 16.00
N LEU A 184 21.14 -6.36 17.00
CA LEU A 184 20.73 -6.37 18.42
C LEU A 184 19.59 -5.39 18.73
N LEU A 185 19.35 -4.37 17.88
CA LEU A 185 18.28 -3.40 18.05
C LEU A 185 16.94 -3.84 17.44
N LEU A 186 16.95 -4.83 16.52
CA LEU A 186 15.72 -5.32 15.86
C LEU A 186 14.69 -5.87 16.86
N PRO A 187 15.04 -6.64 17.91
CA PRO A 187 14.07 -7.16 18.87
C PRO A 187 13.22 -6.07 19.55
N LEU A 188 13.73 -4.84 19.69
CA LEU A 188 13.00 -3.72 20.28
C LEU A 188 11.75 -3.32 19.46
N LYS A 189 11.76 -3.61 18.16
CA LYS A 189 10.62 -3.33 17.26
C LYS A 189 9.59 -4.47 17.21
N ILE A 190 9.91 -5.66 17.74
CA ILE A 190 9.05 -6.85 17.67
C ILE A 190 7.71 -6.64 18.37
N PRO A 191 7.62 -6.11 19.62
CA PRO A 191 6.33 -6.00 20.32
C PRO A 191 5.31 -5.15 19.54
N ALA A 192 5.72 -3.99 19.05
CA ALA A 192 4.84 -3.12 18.26
C ALA A 192 4.45 -3.78 16.93
N SER A 193 5.41 -4.46 16.29
CA SER A 193 5.17 -5.18 15.03
C SER A 193 4.17 -6.32 15.23
N LEU A 194 4.32 -7.10 16.29
CA LEU A 194 3.42 -8.22 16.60
C LEU A 194 2.01 -7.73 16.90
N PHE A 195 1.87 -6.64 17.68
CA PHE A 195 0.57 -6.02 17.95
C PHE A 195 -0.11 -5.57 16.65
N ASN A 196 0.61 -4.84 15.80
CA ASN A 196 0.09 -4.34 14.52
C ASN A 196 -0.31 -5.50 13.58
N ALA A 197 0.47 -6.61 13.58
CA ALA A 197 0.14 -7.80 12.81
C ALA A 197 -1.12 -8.48 13.34
N ALA A 198 -1.19 -8.70 14.66
CA ALA A 198 -2.35 -9.31 15.31
C ALA A 198 -3.63 -8.51 15.05
N ALA A 199 -3.56 -7.18 15.18
CA ALA A 199 -4.67 -6.28 14.87
C ALA A 199 -5.13 -6.41 13.40
N ALA A 200 -4.18 -6.44 12.45
CA ALA A 200 -4.52 -6.58 11.03
C ALA A 200 -5.12 -7.96 10.70
N ILE A 201 -4.55 -9.03 11.25
CA ILE A 201 -5.03 -10.41 11.03
C ILE A 201 -6.41 -10.62 11.66
N ALA A 202 -6.66 -10.05 12.83
CA ALA A 202 -7.94 -10.19 13.53
C ALA A 202 -9.06 -9.34 12.92
N ALA A 203 -8.75 -8.08 12.56
CA ALA A 203 -9.76 -7.10 12.15
C ALA A 203 -10.02 -7.04 10.64
N ALA A 204 -9.01 -7.24 9.78
CA ALA A 204 -9.20 -7.09 8.33
C ALA A 204 -10.14 -8.15 7.72
N PRO A 205 -10.10 -9.46 8.08
CA PRO A 205 -11.01 -10.46 7.53
C PRO A 205 -12.50 -10.17 7.79
N PRO A 206 -12.95 -9.95 9.04
CA PRO A 206 -14.35 -9.65 9.30
C PRO A 206 -14.80 -8.34 8.68
N LEU A 207 -13.93 -7.30 8.67
CA LEU A 207 -14.23 -6.03 8.02
C LEU A 207 -14.43 -6.21 6.51
N CYS A 208 -13.55 -6.97 5.85
CA CYS A 208 -13.67 -7.26 4.42
C CYS A 208 -15.01 -7.93 4.10
N LEU A 209 -15.41 -8.94 4.89
CA LEU A 209 -16.68 -9.63 4.69
C LEU A 209 -17.88 -8.73 4.95
N ALA A 210 -17.82 -7.88 5.99
CA ALA A 210 -18.88 -6.91 6.30
C ALA A 210 -19.07 -5.88 5.18
N ILE A 211 -17.97 -5.29 4.69
CA ILE A 211 -18.01 -4.32 3.58
C ILE A 211 -18.57 -4.98 2.32
N ARG A 212 -18.15 -6.19 1.98
CA ARG A 212 -18.67 -6.91 0.82
C ARG A 212 -20.16 -7.24 0.96
N ALA A 213 -20.61 -7.60 2.16
CA ALA A 213 -22.02 -7.83 2.42
C ALA A 213 -22.85 -6.55 2.25
N ALA A 214 -22.33 -5.41 2.72
CA ALA A 214 -22.94 -4.10 2.53
C ALA A 214 -23.03 -3.69 1.06
N LEU A 215 -21.94 -3.86 0.30
CA LEU A 215 -21.89 -3.56 -1.14
C LEU A 215 -22.88 -4.41 -1.95
N ARG A 216 -22.99 -5.71 -1.62
CA ARG A 216 -23.99 -6.58 -2.28
C ARG A 216 -25.43 -6.12 -2.00
N ARG A 217 -25.73 -5.71 -0.78
CA ARG A 217 -27.06 -5.19 -0.41
C ARG A 217 -27.38 -3.89 -1.14
N ALA A 218 -26.37 -3.05 -1.38
CA ALA A 218 -26.49 -1.80 -2.12
C ALA A 218 -26.44 -1.97 -3.65
N HIS A 219 -26.33 -3.21 -4.16
CA HIS A 219 -26.15 -3.52 -5.59
C HIS A 219 -24.95 -2.80 -6.23
N LEU A 220 -23.94 -2.41 -5.44
CA LEU A 220 -22.73 -1.74 -5.90
C LEU A 220 -21.63 -2.78 -6.17
N ARG A 221 -20.90 -2.58 -7.28
CA ARG A 221 -19.69 -3.35 -7.62
C ARG A 221 -18.46 -2.45 -7.50
N LEU A 222 -17.37 -2.99 -6.97
CA LEU A 222 -16.09 -2.27 -6.87
C LEU A 222 -15.28 -2.27 -8.18
N GLU A 223 -15.80 -2.94 -9.22
CA GLU A 223 -15.15 -3.14 -10.52
C GLU A 223 -15.95 -2.59 -11.69
#